data_7268921101bb61a2edbecd64748e544b
#
_entry.id   7268921101bb61a2edbecd64748e544b
#
_cell.length_a   1.000
_cell.length_b   1.000
_cell.length_c   1.000
_cell.angle_alpha   90.00
_cell.angle_beta   90.00
_cell.angle_gamma   90.00
#
_symmetry.space_group_name_H-M   'P 1'
#
loop_
_entity.id
_entity.type
_entity.pdbx_description
1 polymer ?
#
loop_
_entity_poly.entity_id
_entity_poly.type
_entity_poly.pdbx_seq_one_letter_code
_entity_poly.pdbx_strand_id
1 'polypeptide(L)'
;QQRVAIAITLAPEPQVLFMDEPLSNLDAKLRLEMRYELQRLHVETGSTFVYVTHDQMEAMTLATKICLINNGVLQQYEPPLSVYSRPNNLFVADFVGNPSINFIEAKGEQNAQGNIEVTILDGRKAQFIPGKPLDLQRWFAERDKKEADEAAHHQEQMQDKKSVEKSNKDEVFKYHIARVNEDDYALQEAPVITNEDFVIGVRPEALQLHDGAGLDGVIYGAMPTG
;
A
#
# COMPACT_ATOMS: atom_id res chain seq x y z
N GLN A 1 16.80 -2.96 -28.89
CA GLN A 1 15.52 -2.65 -29.55
C GLN A 1 14.73 -1.59 -28.75
N GLN A 2 14.55 -1.71 -27.44
CA GLN A 2 13.78 -0.76 -26.62
C GLN A 2 14.34 0.67 -26.62
N ARG A 3 15.68 0.85 -26.52
CA ARG A 3 16.31 2.18 -26.63
C ARG A 3 15.96 2.89 -27.95
N VAL A 4 15.93 2.13 -29.04
CA VAL A 4 15.58 2.66 -30.37
C VAL A 4 14.11 3.05 -30.41
N ALA A 5 13.22 2.26 -29.82
CA ALA A 5 11.81 2.59 -29.74
C ALA A 5 11.55 3.90 -28.96
N ILE A 6 12.21 4.06 -27.81
CA ILE A 6 12.14 5.30 -27.02
C ILE A 6 12.67 6.49 -27.82
N ALA A 7 13.81 6.34 -28.52
CA ALA A 7 14.35 7.40 -29.34
C ALA A 7 13.42 7.80 -30.51
N ILE A 8 12.77 6.84 -31.16
CA ILE A 8 11.80 7.11 -32.24
C ILE A 8 10.58 7.89 -31.68
N THR A 9 10.10 7.53 -30.51
CA THR A 9 8.92 8.20 -29.91
C THR A 9 9.26 9.60 -29.37
N LEU A 10 10.51 9.86 -29.00
CA LEU A 10 10.98 11.18 -28.55
C LEU A 10 11.37 12.12 -29.71
N ALA A 11 11.77 11.57 -30.86
CA ALA A 11 12.25 12.37 -31.99
C ALA A 11 11.28 13.48 -32.47
N PRO A 12 9.93 13.30 -32.44
CA PRO A 12 9.00 14.37 -32.77
C PRO A 12 8.74 15.38 -31.65
N GLU A 13 9.47 15.30 -30.52
CA GLU A 13 9.34 16.16 -29.34
C GLU A 13 7.89 16.23 -28.80
N PRO A 14 7.27 15.09 -28.43
CA PRO A 14 5.89 15.08 -27.98
C PRO A 14 5.73 15.78 -26.64
N GLN A 15 4.60 16.45 -26.41
CA GLN A 15 4.28 17.03 -25.10
C GLN A 15 3.93 15.97 -24.05
N VAL A 16 3.38 14.84 -24.49
CA VAL A 16 3.02 13.68 -23.63
C VAL A 16 3.55 12.41 -24.25
N LEU A 17 4.24 11.62 -23.48
CA LEU A 17 4.79 10.32 -23.86
C LEU A 17 4.18 9.21 -23.00
N PHE A 18 3.58 8.21 -23.65
CA PHE A 18 3.07 7.01 -22.98
C PHE A 18 4.06 5.86 -23.16
N MET A 19 4.42 5.24 -22.05
CA MET A 19 5.33 4.09 -22.00
C MET A 19 4.69 2.97 -21.18
N ASP A 20 4.53 1.81 -21.79
CA ASP A 20 3.99 0.62 -21.16
C ASP A 20 5.14 -0.39 -20.95
N GLU A 21 5.49 -0.62 -19.69
CA GLU A 21 6.58 -1.50 -19.24
C GLU A 21 7.89 -1.39 -20.05
N PRO A 22 8.42 -0.20 -20.29
CA PRO A 22 9.50 -0.01 -21.27
C PRO A 22 10.84 -0.63 -20.83
N LEU A 23 11.00 -1.03 -19.59
CA LEU A 23 12.24 -1.61 -19.05
C LEU A 23 12.10 -3.09 -18.68
N SER A 24 10.94 -3.72 -18.87
CA SER A 24 10.65 -5.09 -18.42
C SER A 24 11.58 -6.16 -18.99
N ASN A 25 12.05 -5.98 -20.23
CA ASN A 25 12.88 -6.95 -20.94
C ASN A 25 14.41 -6.67 -20.82
N LEU A 26 14.82 -5.82 -19.89
CA LEU A 26 16.21 -5.47 -19.68
C LEU A 26 16.80 -6.21 -18.46
N ASP A 27 18.09 -6.53 -18.55
CA ASP A 27 18.83 -6.99 -17.38
C ASP A 27 18.94 -5.90 -16.29
N ALA A 28 19.25 -6.28 -15.06
CA ALA A 28 19.24 -5.37 -13.91
C ALA A 28 20.18 -4.16 -14.09
N LYS A 29 21.37 -4.36 -14.66
CA LYS A 29 22.34 -3.29 -14.87
C LYS A 29 21.83 -2.29 -15.91
N LEU A 30 21.39 -2.80 -17.05
CA LEU A 30 20.87 -1.97 -18.14
C LEU A 30 19.57 -1.26 -17.74
N ARG A 31 18.72 -1.90 -16.92
CA ARG A 31 17.51 -1.29 -16.36
C ARG A 31 17.86 -0.08 -15.49
N LEU A 32 18.88 -0.20 -14.63
CA LEU A 32 19.33 0.92 -13.79
C LEU A 32 19.86 2.08 -14.65
N GLU A 33 20.71 1.80 -15.63
CA GLU A 33 21.22 2.82 -16.58
C GLU A 33 20.07 3.53 -17.30
N MET A 34 19.07 2.77 -17.76
CA MET A 34 17.93 3.33 -18.47
C MET A 34 17.00 4.17 -17.59
N ARG A 35 16.87 3.86 -16.29
CA ARG A 35 16.16 4.73 -15.36
C ARG A 35 16.78 6.13 -15.30
N TYR A 36 18.09 6.21 -15.15
CA TYR A 36 18.82 7.50 -15.14
C TYR A 36 18.63 8.25 -16.46
N GLU A 37 18.71 7.56 -17.59
CA GLU A 37 18.49 8.19 -18.90
C GLU A 37 17.06 8.72 -19.06
N LEU A 38 16.06 7.98 -18.62
CA LEU A 38 14.67 8.43 -18.68
C LEU A 38 14.42 9.64 -17.77
N GLN A 39 15.00 9.67 -16.57
CA GLN A 39 14.92 10.86 -15.71
C GLN A 39 15.58 12.08 -16.36
N ARG A 40 16.77 11.91 -16.94
CA ARG A 40 17.46 12.98 -17.65
C ARG A 40 16.63 13.49 -18.81
N LEU A 41 16.12 12.59 -19.66
CA LEU A 41 15.27 12.95 -20.81
C LEU A 41 13.99 13.68 -20.38
N HIS A 42 13.34 13.25 -19.29
CA HIS A 42 12.17 13.94 -18.75
C HIS A 42 12.49 15.39 -18.37
N VAL A 43 13.61 15.62 -17.68
CA VAL A 43 14.05 16.96 -17.30
C VAL A 43 14.44 17.80 -18.52
N GLU A 44 15.19 17.22 -19.47
CA GLU A 44 15.66 17.91 -20.65
C GLU A 44 14.54 18.31 -21.62
N THR A 45 13.55 17.42 -21.80
CA THR A 45 12.44 17.67 -22.74
C THR A 45 11.31 18.49 -22.12
N GLY A 46 11.13 18.47 -20.81
CA GLY A 46 9.98 19.05 -20.13
C GLY A 46 8.64 18.40 -20.48
N SER A 47 8.65 17.28 -21.19
CA SER A 47 7.46 16.53 -21.60
C SER A 47 6.84 15.79 -20.42
N THR A 48 5.53 15.57 -20.46
CA THR A 48 4.83 14.73 -19.50
C THR A 48 5.01 13.25 -19.86
N PHE A 49 5.61 12.47 -18.96
CA PHE A 49 5.76 11.02 -19.13
C PHE A 49 4.66 10.29 -18.33
N VAL A 50 3.88 9.48 -19.02
CA VAL A 50 2.95 8.53 -18.42
C VAL A 50 3.58 7.14 -18.54
N TYR A 51 4.01 6.60 -17.42
CA TYR A 51 4.81 5.40 -17.34
C TYR A 51 4.05 4.30 -16.60
N VAL A 52 3.75 3.19 -17.28
CA VAL A 52 3.12 2.02 -16.67
C VAL A 52 4.19 0.99 -16.32
N THR A 53 4.19 0.52 -15.10
CA THR A 53 5.11 -0.53 -14.63
C THR A 53 4.50 -1.31 -13.46
N HIS A 54 4.93 -2.55 -13.31
CA HIS A 54 4.70 -3.35 -12.10
C HIS A 54 5.92 -3.34 -11.16
N ASP A 55 7.02 -2.73 -11.56
CA ASP A 55 8.22 -2.59 -10.74
C ASP A 55 8.10 -1.37 -9.82
N GLN A 56 7.98 -1.64 -8.52
CA GLN A 56 7.84 -0.60 -7.51
C GLN A 56 9.05 0.34 -7.47
N MET A 57 10.26 -0.19 -7.69
CA MET A 57 11.48 0.61 -7.68
C MET A 57 11.52 1.61 -8.86
N GLU A 58 10.98 1.21 -10.00
CA GLU A 58 10.81 2.12 -11.13
C GLU A 58 9.83 3.24 -10.79
N ALA A 59 8.64 2.88 -10.28
CA ALA A 59 7.63 3.85 -9.89
C ALA A 59 8.15 4.83 -8.81
N MET A 60 8.78 4.32 -7.76
CA MET A 60 9.28 5.13 -6.65
C MET A 60 10.43 6.06 -7.03
N THR A 61 11.26 5.68 -8.03
CA THR A 61 12.43 6.46 -8.43
C THR A 61 12.18 7.41 -9.59
N LEU A 62 11.30 7.05 -10.54
CA LEU A 62 11.07 7.83 -11.75
C LEU A 62 9.92 8.83 -11.61
N ALA A 63 8.90 8.49 -10.83
CA ALA A 63 7.67 9.26 -10.85
C ALA A 63 7.72 10.51 -9.97
N THR A 64 7.10 11.59 -10.44
CA THR A 64 6.71 12.74 -9.62
C THR A 64 5.40 12.49 -8.89
N LYS A 65 4.52 11.67 -9.47
CA LYS A 65 3.30 11.16 -8.85
C LYS A 65 3.07 9.70 -9.27
N ILE A 66 2.61 8.89 -8.33
CA ILE A 66 2.23 7.49 -8.55
C ILE A 66 0.71 7.40 -8.57
N CYS A 67 0.18 6.80 -9.62
CA CYS A 67 -1.21 6.39 -9.74
C CYS A 67 -1.30 4.89 -9.50
N LEU A 68 -1.72 4.49 -8.30
CA LEU A 68 -1.82 3.08 -7.93
C LEU A 68 -3.23 2.59 -8.22
N ILE A 69 -3.32 1.57 -9.08
CA ILE A 69 -4.58 1.02 -9.55
C ILE A 69 -4.64 -0.46 -9.17
N ASN A 70 -5.77 -0.90 -8.65
CA ASN A 70 -6.06 -2.30 -8.41
C ASN A 70 -7.38 -2.66 -9.07
N ASN A 71 -7.37 -3.71 -9.90
CA ASN A 71 -8.54 -4.18 -10.63
C ASN A 71 -9.35 -3.05 -11.33
N GLY A 72 -8.68 -2.06 -11.92
CA GLY A 72 -9.31 -0.94 -12.60
C GLY A 72 -9.79 0.20 -11.68
N VAL A 73 -9.63 0.06 -10.35
CA VAL A 73 -10.02 1.09 -9.38
C VAL A 73 -8.79 1.83 -8.88
N LEU A 74 -8.85 3.16 -8.90
CA LEU A 74 -7.83 4.04 -8.33
C LEU A 74 -7.77 3.87 -6.82
N GLN A 75 -6.60 3.48 -6.30
CA GLN A 75 -6.35 3.31 -4.88
C GLN A 75 -5.73 4.56 -4.25
N GLN A 76 -4.71 5.12 -4.90
CA GLN A 76 -4.04 6.33 -4.45
C GLN A 76 -3.35 7.04 -5.61
N TYR A 77 -3.34 8.40 -5.59
CA TYR A 77 -2.64 9.23 -6.56
C TYR A 77 -1.90 10.35 -5.86
N GLU A 78 -0.64 10.11 -5.54
CA GLU A 78 0.18 11.01 -4.71
C GLU A 78 1.68 10.92 -5.10
N PRO A 79 2.54 11.84 -4.60
CA PRO A 79 3.98 11.69 -4.72
C PRO A 79 4.48 10.39 -4.05
N PRO A 80 5.60 9.80 -4.55
CA PRO A 80 6.11 8.52 -4.05
C PRO A 80 6.25 8.43 -2.53
N LEU A 81 6.85 9.43 -1.89
CA LEU A 81 7.00 9.45 -0.42
C LEU A 81 5.66 9.47 0.31
N SER A 82 4.64 10.12 -0.24
CA SER A 82 3.30 10.13 0.36
C SER A 82 2.62 8.77 0.25
N VAL A 83 2.75 8.11 -0.91
CA VAL A 83 2.23 6.75 -1.11
C VAL A 83 2.85 5.76 -0.12
N TYR A 84 4.17 5.87 0.10
CA TYR A 84 4.90 5.01 1.03
C TYR A 84 4.57 5.29 2.50
N SER A 85 4.60 6.57 2.92
CA SER A 85 4.50 6.96 4.32
C SER A 85 3.07 7.14 4.82
N ARG A 86 2.11 7.35 3.92
CA ARG A 86 0.69 7.60 4.21
C ARG A 86 -0.20 6.84 3.25
N PRO A 87 -0.18 5.50 3.27
CA PRO A 87 -1.04 4.70 2.42
C PRO A 87 -2.51 4.92 2.79
N ASN A 88 -3.37 5.02 1.77
CA ASN A 88 -4.80 5.25 1.97
C ASN A 88 -5.56 4.01 2.47
N ASN A 89 -5.02 2.83 2.24
CA ASN A 89 -5.62 1.56 2.65
C ASN A 89 -4.55 0.46 2.79
N LEU A 90 -4.97 -0.71 3.27
CA LEU A 90 -4.08 -1.85 3.50
C LEU A 90 -3.45 -2.35 2.19
N PHE A 91 -4.17 -2.29 1.07
CA PHE A 91 -3.63 -2.67 -0.22
C PHE A 91 -2.41 -1.83 -0.61
N VAL A 92 -2.54 -0.50 -0.53
CA VAL A 92 -1.44 0.41 -0.83
C VAL A 92 -0.26 0.18 0.12
N ALA A 93 -0.56 -0.04 1.42
CA ALA A 93 0.44 -0.29 2.43
C ALA A 93 1.26 -1.56 2.14
N ASP A 94 0.59 -2.63 1.76
CA ASP A 94 1.20 -3.92 1.43
C ASP A 94 1.93 -3.89 0.09
N PHE A 95 1.28 -3.30 -0.92
CA PHE A 95 1.82 -3.27 -2.28
C PHE A 95 3.10 -2.44 -2.39
N VAL A 96 3.26 -1.37 -1.59
CA VAL A 96 4.40 -0.44 -1.72
C VAL A 96 5.41 -0.66 -0.60
N GLY A 97 6.60 -1.07 -0.99
CA GLY A 97 7.75 -1.30 -0.11
C GLY A 97 8.40 -2.67 -0.35
N ASN A 98 9.73 -2.70 -0.25
CA ASN A 98 10.51 -3.94 -0.33
C ASN A 98 11.61 -3.90 0.75
N PRO A 99 11.49 -4.71 1.82
CA PRO A 99 10.37 -5.63 2.11
C PRO A 99 9.02 -4.94 2.32
N SER A 100 7.92 -5.72 2.22
CA SER A 100 6.58 -5.22 2.49
C SER A 100 6.37 -4.87 3.97
N ILE A 101 5.30 -4.13 4.25
CA ILE A 101 4.91 -3.77 5.61
C ILE A 101 4.50 -5.00 6.42
N ASN A 102 4.76 -4.99 7.72
CA ASN A 102 4.26 -6.01 8.64
C ASN A 102 2.89 -5.57 9.15
N PHE A 103 1.88 -6.43 9.06
CA PHE A 103 0.57 -6.21 9.64
C PHE A 103 0.42 -7.01 10.93
N ILE A 104 -0.07 -6.33 11.98
CA ILE A 104 -0.36 -6.91 13.28
C ILE A 104 -1.80 -6.54 13.63
N GLU A 105 -2.63 -7.54 13.92
CA GLU A 105 -3.97 -7.31 14.45
C GLU A 105 -3.87 -6.77 15.88
N ALA A 106 -4.70 -5.78 16.19
CA ALA A 106 -4.71 -5.14 17.49
C ALA A 106 -6.14 -4.84 17.93
N LYS A 107 -6.36 -4.86 19.23
CA LYS A 107 -7.60 -4.37 19.86
C LYS A 107 -7.28 -3.14 20.65
N GLY A 108 -8.14 -2.13 20.60
CA GLY A 108 -7.81 -0.90 21.29
C GLY A 108 -8.99 -0.05 21.67
N GLU A 109 -8.75 0.81 22.62
CA GLU A 109 -9.73 1.74 23.15
C GLU A 109 -9.12 3.15 23.21
N GLN A 110 -9.96 4.15 23.02
CA GLN A 110 -9.54 5.54 23.18
C GLN A 110 -9.63 5.94 24.64
N ASN A 111 -8.51 6.43 25.19
CA ASN A 111 -8.48 6.92 26.56
C ASN A 111 -8.98 8.37 26.66
N ALA A 112 -9.13 8.86 27.91
CA ALA A 112 -9.64 10.21 28.18
C ALA A 112 -8.75 11.35 27.62
N GLN A 113 -7.49 11.07 27.29
CA GLN A 113 -6.56 12.01 26.69
C GLN A 113 -6.63 12.02 25.16
N GLY A 114 -7.48 11.18 24.56
CA GLY A 114 -7.64 11.06 23.10
C GLY A 114 -6.61 10.16 22.43
N ASN A 115 -5.72 9.51 23.21
CA ASN A 115 -4.79 8.53 22.71
C ASN A 115 -5.46 7.17 22.57
N ILE A 116 -4.98 6.35 21.64
CA ILE A 116 -5.47 4.98 21.46
C ILE A 116 -4.50 4.03 22.15
N GLU A 117 -4.98 3.33 23.16
CA GLU A 117 -4.27 2.23 23.79
C GLU A 117 -4.61 0.95 23.03
N VAL A 118 -3.62 0.31 22.43
CA VAL A 118 -3.80 -0.89 21.63
C VAL A 118 -3.15 -2.08 22.31
N THR A 119 -3.86 -3.20 22.31
CA THR A 119 -3.33 -4.49 22.75
C THR A 119 -2.91 -5.25 21.51
N ILE A 120 -1.64 -5.66 21.48
CA ILE A 120 -1.00 -6.39 20.39
C ILE A 120 -0.61 -7.80 20.87
N LEU A 121 0.20 -8.49 20.10
CA LEU A 121 0.71 -9.83 20.37
C LEU A 121 1.06 -10.05 21.85
N ASP A 122 0.73 -11.20 22.41
CA ASP A 122 0.94 -11.59 23.82
C ASP A 122 0.28 -10.66 24.86
N GLY A 123 -0.78 -9.92 24.48
CA GLY A 123 -1.47 -9.01 25.38
C GLY A 123 -0.66 -7.78 25.77
N ARG A 124 0.42 -7.50 25.07
CA ARG A 124 1.23 -6.30 25.31
C ARG A 124 0.47 -5.05 24.86
N LYS A 125 0.64 -3.99 25.61
CA LYS A 125 -0.01 -2.72 25.34
C LYS A 125 0.96 -1.75 24.69
N ALA A 126 0.50 -1.11 23.61
CA ALA A 126 1.17 0.00 22.97
C ALA A 126 0.25 1.20 22.95
N GLN A 127 0.80 2.40 22.97
CA GLN A 127 0.03 3.63 22.89
C GLN A 127 0.26 4.27 21.52
N PHE A 128 -0.84 4.52 20.81
CA PHE A 128 -0.83 5.31 19.60
C PHE A 128 -1.37 6.71 19.89
N ILE A 129 -0.57 7.72 19.53
CA ILE A 129 -0.92 9.13 19.69
C ILE A 129 -1.31 9.65 18.30
N PRO A 130 -2.61 9.92 18.05
CA PRO A 130 -3.04 10.46 16.77
C PRO A 130 -2.38 11.81 16.49
N GLY A 131 -1.88 12.02 15.28
CA GLY A 131 -1.30 13.31 14.87
C GLY A 131 -2.32 14.45 14.76
N LYS A 132 -3.61 14.14 14.79
CA LYS A 132 -4.75 15.07 14.86
C LYS A 132 -5.76 14.53 15.86
N PRO A 133 -6.54 15.41 16.53
CA PRO A 133 -7.64 14.97 17.37
C PRO A 133 -8.56 14.00 16.62
N LEU A 134 -8.76 12.83 17.16
CA LEU A 134 -9.61 11.78 16.63
C LEU A 134 -10.63 11.39 17.70
N ASP A 135 -11.90 11.32 17.32
CA ASP A 135 -12.94 10.66 18.08
C ASP A 135 -13.18 9.30 17.46
N LEU A 136 -12.73 8.26 18.12
CA LEU A 136 -12.73 6.90 17.59
C LEU A 136 -14.14 6.34 17.39
N GLN A 137 -15.05 6.63 18.33
CA GLN A 137 -16.44 6.15 18.21
C GLN A 137 -17.16 6.82 17.04
N ARG A 138 -16.96 8.12 16.89
CA ARG A 138 -17.49 8.85 15.75
C ARG A 138 -16.91 8.34 14.43
N TRP A 139 -15.61 8.04 14.41
CA TRP A 139 -14.94 7.50 13.23
C TRP A 139 -15.51 6.13 12.83
N PHE A 140 -15.73 5.23 13.79
CA PHE A 140 -16.40 3.95 13.53
C PHE A 140 -17.82 4.15 12.97
N ALA A 141 -18.61 5.02 13.58
CA ALA A 141 -19.98 5.27 13.11
C ALA A 141 -20.01 5.85 11.69
N GLU A 142 -19.09 6.77 11.35
CA GLU A 142 -18.98 7.34 10.00
C GLU A 142 -18.54 6.27 8.97
N ARG A 143 -17.60 5.39 9.35
CA ARG A 143 -17.16 4.26 8.53
C ARG A 143 -18.31 3.30 8.24
N ASP A 144 -19.00 2.84 9.28
CA ASP A 144 -20.10 1.87 9.18
C ASP A 144 -21.25 2.42 8.34
N LYS A 145 -21.54 3.72 8.51
CA LYS A 145 -22.52 4.42 7.67
C LYS A 145 -22.08 4.44 6.20
N LYS A 146 -20.82 4.77 5.94
CA LYS A 146 -20.29 4.81 4.58
C LYS A 146 -20.34 3.43 3.92
N GLU A 147 -19.99 2.37 4.65
CA GLU A 147 -20.07 0.99 4.16
C GLU A 147 -21.51 0.57 3.86
N ALA A 148 -22.47 0.95 4.71
CA ALA A 148 -23.88 0.68 4.49
C ALA A 148 -24.41 1.42 3.25
N ASP A 149 -24.07 2.70 3.08
CA ASP A 149 -24.47 3.52 1.93
C ASP A 149 -23.88 2.95 0.63
N GLU A 150 -22.63 2.52 0.66
CA GLU A 150 -21.95 1.89 -0.48
C GLU A 150 -22.56 0.51 -0.82
N ALA A 151 -22.92 -0.30 0.18
CA ALA A 151 -23.56 -1.59 -0.01
C ALA A 151 -24.98 -1.42 -0.61
N ALA A 152 -25.74 -0.42 -0.14
CA ALA A 152 -27.05 -0.10 -0.69
C ALA A 152 -26.96 0.33 -2.17
N HIS A 153 -26.01 1.20 -2.49
CA HIS A 153 -25.78 1.65 -3.87
C HIS A 153 -25.35 0.50 -4.80
N HIS A 154 -24.55 -0.43 -4.29
CA HIS A 154 -24.15 -1.62 -5.03
C HIS A 154 -25.34 -2.56 -5.31
N GLN A 155 -26.25 -2.74 -4.34
CA GLN A 155 -27.47 -3.52 -4.55
C GLN A 155 -28.38 -2.90 -5.59
N GLU A 156 -28.53 -1.57 -5.63
CA GLU A 156 -29.29 -0.86 -6.66
C GLU A 156 -28.68 -1.05 -8.05
N GLN A 157 -27.36 -0.96 -8.17
CA GLN A 157 -26.67 -1.18 -9.45
C GLN A 157 -26.77 -2.63 -9.97
N MET A 158 -26.76 -3.62 -9.07
CA MET A 158 -26.97 -5.03 -9.45
C MET A 158 -28.38 -5.33 -9.96
N GLN A 159 -29.37 -4.55 -9.56
CA GLN A 159 -30.74 -4.67 -10.09
C GLN A 159 -30.89 -4.10 -11.51
N ASP A 160 -30.02 -3.16 -11.88
CA ASP A 160 -29.98 -2.59 -13.21
C ASP A 160 -29.04 -3.40 -14.10
N LYS A 161 -29.59 -4.44 -14.76
CA LYS A 161 -28.85 -5.49 -15.54
C LYS A 161 -27.97 -4.97 -16.68
N LYS A 162 -27.67 -3.69 -16.78
CA LYS A 162 -26.92 -3.07 -17.88
C LYS A 162 -25.48 -2.67 -17.56
N SER A 163 -25.03 -2.74 -16.32
CA SER A 163 -23.62 -2.48 -15.97
C SER A 163 -23.09 -3.54 -15.00
N VAL A 164 -22.61 -4.66 -15.55
CA VAL A 164 -21.76 -5.56 -14.76
C VAL A 164 -20.34 -4.97 -14.76
N GLU A 165 -20.16 -3.86 -14.09
CA GLU A 165 -18.87 -3.54 -13.53
C GLU A 165 -18.64 -4.51 -12.36
N LYS A 166 -17.73 -5.46 -12.53
CA LYS A 166 -17.24 -6.30 -11.44
C LYS A 166 -16.73 -5.35 -10.36
N SER A 167 -17.52 -5.21 -9.30
CA SER A 167 -17.09 -4.45 -8.12
C SER A 167 -15.89 -5.18 -7.51
N ASN A 168 -14.77 -4.50 -7.44
CA ASN A 168 -13.54 -5.01 -6.84
C ASN A 168 -13.61 -5.13 -5.31
N LYS A 169 -14.75 -4.85 -4.71
CA LYS A 169 -14.98 -5.01 -3.29
C LYS A 169 -15.15 -6.47 -2.86
N ASP A 170 -15.45 -7.37 -3.81
CA ASP A 170 -15.65 -8.79 -3.52
C ASP A 170 -14.34 -9.60 -3.42
N GLU A 171 -13.21 -9.04 -3.82
CA GLU A 171 -11.91 -9.65 -3.56
C GLU A 171 -11.41 -9.24 -2.18
N VAL A 172 -11.67 -10.10 -1.20
CA VAL A 172 -11.04 -9.99 0.12
C VAL A 172 -9.54 -10.09 -0.08
N PHE A 173 -8.82 -9.01 0.18
CA PHE A 173 -7.37 -9.02 0.19
C PHE A 173 -6.88 -10.01 1.24
N LYS A 174 -6.15 -11.02 0.81
CA LYS A 174 -5.53 -11.99 1.70
C LYS A 174 -4.22 -11.40 2.22
N TYR A 175 -4.26 -10.78 3.38
CA TYR A 175 -3.04 -10.37 4.09
C TYR A 175 -2.60 -11.45 5.05
N HIS A 176 -1.29 -11.57 5.22
CA HIS A 176 -0.75 -12.24 6.37
C HIS A 176 -0.74 -11.26 7.55
N ILE A 177 -1.72 -11.41 8.45
CA ILE A 177 -1.85 -10.58 9.65
C ILE A 177 -1.54 -11.44 10.87
N ALA A 178 -0.53 -11.05 11.66
CA ALA A 178 -0.24 -11.69 12.94
C ALA A 178 -1.34 -11.33 13.96
N ARG A 179 -1.95 -12.34 14.59
CA ARG A 179 -3.12 -12.19 15.46
C ARG A 179 -2.74 -12.08 16.92
N VAL A 180 -3.63 -11.47 17.72
CA VAL A 180 -3.46 -11.26 19.16
C VAL A 180 -3.56 -12.56 19.96
N ASN A 181 -4.35 -13.53 19.50
CA ASN A 181 -4.52 -14.85 20.14
C ASN A 181 -4.18 -15.95 19.17
N GLU A 182 -2.99 -16.54 19.32
CA GLU A 182 -2.52 -17.66 18.49
C GLU A 182 -2.91 -19.05 19.04
N ASP A 183 -3.92 -19.17 19.88
CA ASP A 183 -4.33 -20.47 20.44
C ASP A 183 -4.90 -21.44 19.38
N ASP A 184 -5.13 -20.98 18.16
CA ASP A 184 -5.53 -21.81 17.02
C ASP A 184 -4.46 -21.81 15.94
N TYR A 185 -3.61 -22.83 15.94
CA TYR A 185 -2.69 -23.15 14.83
C TYR A 185 -3.39 -23.53 13.51
N ALA A 186 -4.69 -23.39 13.43
CA ALA A 186 -5.42 -23.57 12.19
C ALA A 186 -5.17 -22.33 11.31
N LEU A 187 -4.42 -22.53 10.22
CA LEU A 187 -4.30 -21.57 9.12
C LEU A 187 -5.70 -21.22 8.62
N GLN A 188 -6.27 -20.14 9.10
CA GLN A 188 -7.48 -19.60 8.53
C GLN A 188 -7.12 -18.99 7.18
N GLU A 189 -7.77 -19.44 6.12
CA GLU A 189 -7.51 -19.01 4.74
C GLU A 189 -7.79 -17.50 4.50
N ALA A 190 -8.52 -16.85 5.39
CA ALA A 190 -8.74 -15.41 5.36
C ALA A 190 -8.75 -14.83 6.78
N PRO A 191 -8.08 -13.70 7.04
CA PRO A 191 -8.20 -13.02 8.33
C PRO A 191 -9.63 -12.50 8.50
N VAL A 192 -10.31 -12.88 9.58
CA VAL A 192 -11.56 -12.27 9.99
C VAL A 192 -11.19 -11.04 10.81
N ILE A 193 -11.20 -9.87 10.17
CA ILE A 193 -11.05 -8.59 10.85
C ILE A 193 -12.47 -8.15 11.22
N THR A 194 -12.74 -8.00 12.52
CA THR A 194 -14.02 -7.46 12.99
C THR A 194 -13.99 -5.93 12.95
N ASN A 195 -15.17 -5.32 13.02
CA ASN A 195 -15.29 -3.85 13.00
C ASN A 195 -14.64 -3.16 14.21
N GLU A 196 -14.33 -3.90 15.25
CA GLU A 196 -13.69 -3.42 16.48
C GLU A 196 -12.17 -3.59 16.48
N ASP A 197 -11.63 -4.29 15.49
CA ASP A 197 -10.21 -4.59 15.41
C ASP A 197 -9.45 -3.50 14.64
N PHE A 198 -8.20 -3.30 15.03
CA PHE A 198 -7.25 -2.45 14.35
C PHE A 198 -6.21 -3.30 13.64
N VAL A 199 -5.71 -2.81 12.54
CA VAL A 199 -4.51 -3.35 11.90
C VAL A 199 -3.40 -2.32 12.04
N ILE A 200 -2.34 -2.71 12.75
CA ILE A 200 -1.14 -1.90 12.86
C ILE A 200 -0.20 -2.31 11.73
N GLY A 201 0.16 -1.33 10.90
CA GLY A 201 1.19 -1.51 9.87
C GLY A 201 2.53 -0.99 10.38
N VAL A 202 3.54 -1.85 10.39
CA VAL A 202 4.91 -1.49 10.81
C VAL A 202 5.86 -1.72 9.64
N ARG A 203 6.46 -0.65 9.14
CA ARG A 203 7.50 -0.77 8.12
C ARG A 203 8.74 -1.46 8.69
N PRO A 204 9.43 -2.34 7.93
CA PRO A 204 10.59 -3.08 8.42
C PRO A 204 11.69 -2.19 9.03
N GLU A 205 11.93 -1.04 8.46
CA GLU A 205 12.93 -0.06 8.94
C GLU A 205 12.56 0.62 10.26
N ALA A 206 11.29 0.53 10.68
CA ALA A 206 10.85 1.03 11.98
C ALA A 206 11.11 0.04 13.12
N LEU A 207 11.42 -1.22 12.79
CA LEU A 207 11.77 -2.24 13.77
C LEU A 207 13.21 -2.06 14.21
N GLN A 208 13.42 -1.93 15.52
CA GLN A 208 14.76 -1.80 16.09
C GLN A 208 15.01 -2.94 17.06
N LEU A 209 16.16 -3.59 16.94
CA LEU A 209 16.63 -4.55 17.94
C LEU A 209 17.08 -3.77 19.18
N HIS A 210 16.52 -4.13 20.33
CA HIS A 210 16.83 -3.47 21.59
C HIS A 210 16.96 -4.48 22.72
N ASP A 211 17.96 -4.29 23.59
CA ASP A 211 18.13 -5.11 24.79
C ASP A 211 17.22 -4.57 25.91
N GLY A 212 16.17 -5.29 26.25
CA GLY A 212 15.43 -5.12 27.50
C GLY A 212 13.98 -4.68 27.42
N ALA A 213 13.56 -3.76 26.59
CA ALA A 213 12.16 -3.36 26.49
C ALA A 213 11.64 -3.55 25.07
N GLY A 214 10.48 -4.18 24.88
CA GLY A 214 9.90 -4.40 23.57
C GLY A 214 9.18 -5.75 23.45
N LEU A 215 9.00 -6.21 22.25
CA LEU A 215 8.51 -7.56 21.94
C LEU A 215 9.69 -8.53 21.96
N ASP A 216 9.54 -9.64 22.65
CA ASP A 216 10.50 -10.74 22.56
C ASP A 216 10.33 -11.42 21.21
N GLY A 217 11.42 -11.70 20.52
CA GLY A 217 11.43 -12.34 19.22
C GLY A 217 12.58 -13.32 19.08
N VAL A 218 12.39 -14.30 18.21
CA VAL A 218 13.44 -15.23 17.82
C VAL A 218 13.84 -14.94 16.40
N ILE A 219 15.15 -14.72 16.19
CA ILE A 219 15.66 -14.57 14.82
C ILE A 219 15.61 -15.91 14.13
N TYR A 220 14.68 -16.08 13.22
CA TYR A 220 14.53 -17.30 12.42
C TYR A 220 15.49 -17.34 11.22
N GLY A 221 15.80 -16.19 10.66
CA GLY A 221 16.72 -16.06 9.55
C GLY A 221 17.17 -14.61 9.36
N ALA A 222 18.37 -14.43 8.87
CA ALA A 222 18.89 -13.12 8.50
C ALA A 222 19.22 -13.13 7.00
N MET A 223 18.59 -12.25 6.24
CA MET A 223 18.89 -12.00 4.84
C MET A 223 19.53 -10.62 4.72
N PRO A 224 20.77 -10.52 4.23
CA PRO A 224 21.38 -9.21 3.97
C PRO A 224 20.58 -8.53 2.85
N THR A 225 20.05 -7.36 3.14
CA THR A 225 19.54 -6.44 2.12
C THR A 225 20.73 -5.71 1.55
N GLY A 226 21.10 -6.06 0.30
CA GLY A 226 22.21 -5.43 -0.43
C GLY A 226 21.99 -3.96 -0.74
#